data_9ec160a86d1892cf95243b27038942fb
#
_entry.id   9ec160a86d1892cf95243b27038942fb
#
_cell.length_a   1.000
_cell.length_b   1.000
_cell.length_c   1.000
_cell.angle_alpha   90.00
_cell.angle_beta   90.00
_cell.angle_gamma   90.00
#
_symmetry.space_group_name_H-M   'P 1'
#
loop_
_entity.id
_entity.type
_entity.pdbx_description
1 polymer ?
#
loop_
_entity_poly.entity_id
_entity_poly.type
_entity_poly.pdbx_seq_one_letter_code
_entity_poly.pdbx_strand_id
1 'polypeptide(L)'
;NAASVGQYVLSSLVAVALRKGERLAGKTIGIVGVGHVGSIVERLCEAMGMRVLRNDPPRAEQEGEDGFVSLDTIAKAADIITLHVPLTKEGRFATRHLADHAFFDQLDRKPWCINSCRGAVHDTQALLQAKRTGKVSELIIDCWENEPDIDRELLSEATIATPHIAGFSADGKANGTRMCLENIGCFF
;
A
#
# COMPACT_ATOMS: atom_id res chain seq x y z
N ASN A 1 15.27 -2.33 0.97
CA ASN A 1 14.42 -2.49 -0.23
C ASN A 1 13.26 -1.48 -0.32
N ALA A 2 13.16 -0.50 0.59
CA ALA A 2 12.05 0.47 0.56
C ALA A 2 12.00 1.28 -0.74
N ALA A 3 13.16 1.65 -1.31
CA ALA A 3 13.22 2.34 -2.59
C ALA A 3 12.64 1.51 -3.75
N SER A 4 12.89 0.20 -3.75
CA SER A 4 12.36 -0.72 -4.78
C SER A 4 10.83 -0.80 -4.72
N VAL A 5 10.26 -0.88 -3.50
CA VAL A 5 8.80 -0.87 -3.33
C VAL A 5 8.22 0.48 -3.78
N GLY A 6 8.85 1.60 -3.42
CA GLY A 6 8.43 2.93 -3.90
C GLY A 6 8.44 3.03 -5.43
N GLN A 7 9.48 2.51 -6.07
CA GLN A 7 9.56 2.45 -7.54
C GLN A 7 8.47 1.54 -8.13
N TYR A 8 8.21 0.38 -7.52
CA TYR A 8 7.13 -0.52 -7.96
C TYR A 8 5.77 0.18 -7.91
N VAL A 9 5.46 0.84 -6.79
CA VAL A 9 4.19 1.57 -6.63
C VAL A 9 4.07 2.68 -7.69
N LEU A 10 5.09 3.51 -7.86
CA LEU A 10 5.08 4.57 -8.86
C LEU A 10 4.91 4.04 -10.28
N SER A 11 5.67 2.99 -10.65
CA SER A 11 5.58 2.39 -11.98
C SER A 11 4.18 1.81 -12.23
N SER A 12 3.59 1.16 -11.24
CA SER A 12 2.24 0.61 -11.31
C SER A 12 1.19 1.70 -11.47
N LEU A 13 1.31 2.81 -10.73
CA LEU A 13 0.42 3.98 -10.86
C LEU A 13 0.49 4.57 -12.27
N VAL A 14 1.69 4.76 -12.80
CA VAL A 14 1.90 5.29 -14.16
C VAL A 14 1.33 4.33 -15.21
N ALA A 15 1.57 3.02 -15.07
CA ALA A 15 1.06 2.02 -16.01
C ALA A 15 -0.47 2.00 -16.06
N VAL A 16 -1.14 2.03 -14.90
CA VAL A 16 -2.61 2.09 -14.83
C VAL A 16 -3.14 3.42 -15.39
N ALA A 17 -2.50 4.54 -15.04
CA ALA A 17 -2.89 5.86 -15.53
C ALA A 17 -2.82 5.95 -17.08
N LEU A 18 -1.72 5.45 -17.67
CA LEU A 18 -1.56 5.40 -19.13
C LEU A 18 -2.62 4.50 -19.78
N ARG A 19 -2.87 3.32 -19.23
CA ARG A 19 -3.89 2.39 -19.73
C ARG A 19 -5.29 2.99 -19.72
N LYS A 20 -5.59 3.82 -18.71
CA LYS A 20 -6.90 4.48 -18.56
C LYS A 20 -6.99 5.84 -19.28
N GLY A 21 -5.89 6.37 -19.79
CA GLY A 21 -5.84 7.75 -20.30
C GLY A 21 -6.05 8.81 -19.23
N GLU A 22 -5.74 8.48 -17.96
CA GLU A 22 -5.93 9.36 -16.81
C GLU A 22 -4.62 10.05 -16.41
N ARG A 23 -4.72 11.20 -15.75
CA ARG A 23 -3.58 11.92 -15.16
C ARG A 23 -3.52 11.64 -13.66
N LEU A 24 -2.31 11.44 -13.13
CA LEU A 24 -2.09 11.30 -11.70
C LEU A 24 -2.10 12.65 -10.97
N ALA A 25 -1.59 13.70 -11.62
CA ALA A 25 -1.58 15.05 -11.07
C ALA A 25 -3.01 15.51 -10.69
N GLY A 26 -3.17 15.99 -9.47
CA GLY A 26 -4.43 16.42 -8.90
C GLY A 26 -5.27 15.31 -8.23
N LYS A 27 -4.93 14.03 -8.43
CA LYS A 27 -5.57 12.93 -7.70
C LYS A 27 -5.13 12.93 -6.24
N THR A 28 -5.98 12.40 -5.37
CA THR A 28 -5.68 12.20 -3.94
C THR A 28 -5.27 10.76 -3.70
N ILE A 29 -4.10 10.55 -3.11
CA ILE A 29 -3.63 9.24 -2.67
C ILE A 29 -3.65 9.14 -1.14
N GLY A 30 -4.28 8.10 -0.61
CA GLY A 30 -4.24 7.72 0.79
C GLY A 30 -3.11 6.70 1.02
N ILE A 31 -2.16 7.05 1.86
CA ILE A 31 -1.04 6.18 2.25
C ILE A 31 -1.32 5.66 3.66
N VAL A 32 -1.55 4.36 3.77
CA VAL A 32 -1.77 3.67 5.04
C VAL A 32 -0.47 3.00 5.48
N GLY A 33 0.15 3.55 6.51
CA GLY A 33 1.50 3.23 6.96
C GLY A 33 2.55 4.14 6.30
N VAL A 34 3.09 5.11 7.05
CA VAL A 34 4.06 6.11 6.56
C VAL A 34 5.44 5.85 7.16
N GLY A 35 5.85 4.58 7.22
CA GLY A 35 7.20 4.16 7.57
C GLY A 35 8.20 4.40 6.42
N HIS A 36 9.29 3.64 6.37
CA HIS A 36 10.33 3.82 5.33
C HIS A 36 9.78 3.76 3.90
N VAL A 37 8.86 2.82 3.62
CA VAL A 37 8.26 2.69 2.29
C VAL A 37 7.26 3.81 2.04
N GLY A 38 6.30 4.01 2.95
CA GLY A 38 5.25 5.01 2.80
C GLY A 38 5.79 6.42 2.61
N SER A 39 6.86 6.79 3.33
CA SER A 39 7.52 8.11 3.17
C SER A 39 8.23 8.29 1.81
N ILE A 40 8.70 7.20 1.19
CA ILE A 40 9.22 7.26 -0.18
C ILE A 40 8.08 7.45 -1.18
N VAL A 41 6.99 6.67 -1.01
CA VAL A 41 5.79 6.77 -1.87
C VAL A 41 5.18 8.17 -1.76
N GLU A 42 5.08 8.74 -0.56
CA GLU A 42 4.64 10.11 -0.31
C GLU A 42 5.40 11.11 -1.18
N ARG A 43 6.73 11.16 -1.04
CA ARG A 43 7.58 12.09 -1.81
C ARG A 43 7.44 11.90 -3.32
N LEU A 44 7.36 10.66 -3.79
CA LEU A 44 7.18 10.37 -5.22
C LEU A 44 5.82 10.86 -5.74
N CYS A 45 4.76 10.65 -4.97
CA CYS A 45 3.42 11.08 -5.34
C CYS A 45 3.26 12.61 -5.30
N GLU A 46 3.86 13.28 -4.32
CA GLU A 46 3.92 14.75 -4.26
C GLU A 46 4.66 15.31 -5.48
N ALA A 47 5.80 14.72 -5.84
CA ALA A 47 6.57 15.12 -7.03
C ALA A 47 5.77 14.93 -8.34
N MET A 48 4.80 14.00 -8.36
CA MET A 48 3.86 13.79 -9.47
C MET A 48 2.65 14.75 -9.43
N GLY A 49 2.60 15.68 -8.48
CA GLY A 49 1.52 16.64 -8.31
C GLY A 49 0.24 16.04 -7.73
N MET A 50 0.35 14.94 -6.99
CA MET A 50 -0.78 14.34 -6.27
C MET A 50 -0.95 14.98 -4.89
N ARG A 51 -2.16 14.95 -4.36
CA ARG A 51 -2.42 15.29 -2.97
C ARG A 51 -2.31 14.04 -2.11
N VAL A 52 -1.47 14.10 -1.07
CA VAL A 52 -1.22 12.96 -0.18
C VAL A 52 -2.03 13.10 1.11
N LEU A 53 -2.70 12.02 1.51
CA LEU A 53 -3.31 11.82 2.83
C LEU A 53 -2.54 10.72 3.55
N ARG A 54 -2.02 11.02 4.74
CA ARG A 54 -1.20 10.13 5.56
C ARG A 54 -2.01 9.51 6.67
N ASN A 55 -1.96 8.18 6.80
CA ASN A 55 -2.52 7.47 7.95
C ASN A 55 -1.43 6.58 8.56
N ASP A 56 -1.04 6.87 9.79
CA ASP A 56 -0.11 6.07 10.57
C ASP A 56 -0.38 6.36 12.07
N PRO A 57 -1.37 5.69 12.69
CA PRO A 57 -1.75 5.98 14.07
C PRO A 57 -0.60 5.84 15.08
N PRO A 58 0.32 4.84 15.00
CA PRO A 58 1.48 4.79 15.87
C PRO A 58 2.39 6.02 15.79
N ARG A 59 2.61 6.54 14.57
CA ARG A 59 3.41 7.75 14.36
C ARG A 59 2.68 9.00 14.82
N ALA A 60 1.38 9.09 14.54
CA ALA A 60 0.56 10.23 14.99
C ALA A 60 0.59 10.38 16.51
N GLU A 61 0.60 9.27 17.27
CA GLU A 61 0.76 9.33 18.74
C GLU A 61 2.13 9.81 19.20
N GLN A 62 3.19 9.50 18.44
CA GLN A 62 4.57 9.87 18.82
C GLN A 62 4.96 11.27 18.34
N GLU A 63 4.51 11.67 17.17
CA GLU A 63 4.94 12.89 16.48
C GLU A 63 3.90 14.02 16.55
N GLY A 64 2.68 13.72 17.01
CA GLY A 64 1.51 14.61 16.98
C GLY A 64 0.59 14.29 15.81
N GLU A 65 -0.67 14.61 15.97
CA GLU A 65 -1.73 14.30 14.98
C GLU A 65 -1.65 15.19 13.72
N ASP A 66 -0.89 16.28 13.77
CA ASP A 66 -0.77 17.22 12.66
C ASP A 66 -0.21 16.53 11.40
N GLY A 67 -1.01 16.59 10.33
CA GLY A 67 -0.67 16.01 9.03
C GLY A 67 -1.00 14.52 8.88
N PHE A 68 -1.60 13.87 9.89
CA PHE A 68 -2.18 12.53 9.77
C PHE A 68 -3.71 12.62 9.73
N VAL A 69 -4.33 11.66 9.03
CA VAL A 69 -5.78 11.55 8.94
C VAL A 69 -6.25 10.16 9.38
N SER A 70 -7.53 10.05 9.73
CA SER A 70 -8.13 8.74 10.02
C SER A 70 -8.24 7.87 8.77
N LEU A 71 -8.35 6.56 8.98
CA LEU A 71 -8.60 5.60 7.89
C LEU A 71 -9.94 5.91 7.19
N ASP A 72 -10.96 6.33 7.93
CA ASP A 72 -12.26 6.77 7.39
C ASP A 72 -12.12 7.98 6.46
N THR A 73 -11.23 8.92 6.78
CA THR A 73 -10.95 10.06 5.92
C THR A 73 -10.34 9.60 4.59
N ILE A 74 -9.42 8.64 4.64
CA ILE A 74 -8.85 8.04 3.43
C ILE A 74 -9.94 7.34 2.61
N ALA A 75 -10.78 6.52 3.24
CA ALA A 75 -11.86 5.79 2.57
C ALA A 75 -12.80 6.73 1.78
N LYS A 76 -13.11 7.89 2.34
CA LYS A 76 -14.04 8.87 1.74
C LYS A 76 -13.38 9.79 0.70
N ALA A 77 -12.10 10.11 0.86
CA ALA A 77 -11.47 11.19 0.08
C ALA A 77 -10.46 10.73 -0.97
N ALA A 78 -9.92 9.50 -0.86
CA ALA A 78 -8.85 9.05 -1.73
C ALA A 78 -9.35 8.54 -3.09
N ASP A 79 -8.66 8.90 -4.16
CA ASP A 79 -8.80 8.34 -5.50
C ASP A 79 -7.92 7.08 -5.66
N ILE A 80 -6.89 6.97 -4.82
CA ILE A 80 -5.94 5.85 -4.79
C ILE A 80 -5.63 5.54 -3.32
N ILE A 81 -5.60 4.27 -2.94
CA ILE A 81 -5.24 3.82 -1.59
C ILE A 81 -4.10 2.83 -1.70
N THR A 82 -3.04 3.04 -0.94
CA THR A 82 -1.87 2.16 -0.91
C THR A 82 -1.49 1.77 0.51
N LEU A 83 -1.25 0.47 0.71
CA LEU A 83 -1.01 -0.12 2.02
C LEU A 83 0.48 -0.41 2.21
N HIS A 84 1.06 0.11 3.31
CA HIS A 84 2.49 -0.02 3.65
C HIS A 84 2.72 -0.32 5.14
N VAL A 85 1.80 -1.01 5.76
CA VAL A 85 1.87 -1.40 7.17
C VAL A 85 2.51 -2.79 7.35
N PRO A 86 3.15 -3.08 8.49
CA PRO A 86 3.51 -4.44 8.86
C PRO A 86 2.23 -5.26 9.12
N LEU A 87 2.30 -6.58 9.01
CA LEU A 87 1.19 -7.45 9.43
C LEU A 87 1.28 -7.70 10.93
N THR A 88 0.37 -7.08 11.68
CA THR A 88 0.21 -7.24 13.13
C THR A 88 -1.15 -7.87 13.39
N LYS A 89 -1.17 -9.00 14.10
CA LYS A 89 -2.41 -9.78 14.33
C LYS A 89 -3.22 -9.27 15.52
N GLU A 90 -2.56 -8.69 16.52
CA GLU A 90 -3.14 -8.34 17.80
C GLU A 90 -2.65 -6.96 18.27
N GLY A 91 -3.32 -6.42 19.28
CA GLY A 91 -3.01 -5.13 19.87
C GLY A 91 -3.78 -3.97 19.26
N ARG A 92 -3.60 -2.79 19.85
CA ARG A 92 -4.35 -1.58 19.49
C ARG A 92 -4.19 -1.18 18.01
N PHE A 93 -3.05 -1.47 17.42
CA PHE A 93 -2.73 -1.14 16.04
C PHE A 93 -2.62 -2.41 15.17
N ALA A 94 -3.49 -3.38 15.43
CA ALA A 94 -3.58 -4.56 14.58
C ALA A 94 -3.89 -4.17 13.14
N THR A 95 -3.22 -4.82 12.19
CA THR A 95 -3.33 -4.52 10.77
C THR A 95 -3.82 -5.70 9.94
N ARG A 96 -4.00 -6.87 10.58
CA ARG A 96 -4.63 -8.00 9.90
C ARG A 96 -6.06 -7.65 9.55
N HIS A 97 -6.41 -7.80 8.27
CA HIS A 97 -7.69 -7.41 7.70
C HIS A 97 -8.10 -5.96 8.04
N LEU A 98 -7.10 -5.06 8.06
CA LEU A 98 -7.33 -3.63 8.26
C LEU A 98 -8.26 -3.07 7.18
N ALA A 99 -8.09 -3.54 5.94
CA ALA A 99 -9.00 -3.27 4.84
C ALA A 99 -10.00 -4.46 4.73
N ASP A 100 -11.03 -4.42 5.54
CA ASP A 100 -12.13 -5.37 5.63
C ASP A 100 -13.40 -4.89 4.91
N HIS A 101 -14.50 -5.61 5.06
CA HIS A 101 -15.81 -5.22 4.51
C HIS A 101 -16.24 -3.83 4.96
N ALA A 102 -16.08 -3.51 6.26
CA ALA A 102 -16.50 -2.22 6.80
C ALA A 102 -15.69 -1.06 6.19
N PHE A 103 -14.40 -1.26 5.95
CA PHE A 103 -13.55 -0.30 5.25
C PHE A 103 -13.98 -0.11 3.79
N PHE A 104 -14.17 -1.19 3.03
CA PHE A 104 -14.54 -1.08 1.62
C PHE A 104 -15.96 -0.52 1.42
N ASP A 105 -16.88 -0.77 2.32
CA ASP A 105 -18.25 -0.22 2.26
C ASP A 105 -18.27 1.31 2.40
N GLN A 106 -17.27 1.90 3.07
CA GLN A 106 -17.12 3.35 3.25
C GLN A 106 -16.52 4.07 2.04
N LEU A 107 -16.06 3.34 1.01
CA LEU A 107 -15.42 3.96 -0.15
C LEU A 107 -16.41 4.76 -0.99
N ASP A 108 -16.15 6.07 -1.17
CA ASP A 108 -17.03 6.97 -1.91
C ASP A 108 -16.53 7.25 -3.35
N ARG A 109 -15.20 7.14 -3.59
CA ARG A 109 -14.58 7.60 -4.83
C ARG A 109 -14.14 6.49 -5.79
N LYS A 110 -14.47 5.25 -5.50
CA LYS A 110 -14.06 4.07 -6.29
C LYS A 110 -12.54 4.05 -6.52
N PRO A 111 -11.73 4.08 -5.46
CA PRO A 111 -10.28 4.21 -5.58
C PRO A 111 -9.63 3.04 -6.31
N TRP A 112 -8.40 3.27 -6.78
CA TRP A 112 -7.46 2.18 -7.04
C TRP A 112 -6.91 1.69 -5.70
N CYS A 113 -6.82 0.39 -5.50
CA CYS A 113 -6.28 -0.21 -4.27
C CYS A 113 -4.97 -0.93 -4.59
N ILE A 114 -3.92 -0.61 -3.81
CA ILE A 114 -2.58 -1.17 -3.96
C ILE A 114 -2.19 -1.89 -2.68
N ASN A 115 -1.82 -3.17 -2.78
CA ASN A 115 -1.19 -3.89 -1.69
C ASN A 115 0.16 -4.48 -2.12
N SER A 116 1.24 -3.87 -1.64
CA SER A 116 2.62 -4.31 -1.79
C SER A 116 3.33 -4.50 -0.43
N CYS A 117 2.56 -4.70 0.64
CA CYS A 117 3.11 -4.88 1.98
C CYS A 117 2.98 -6.32 2.49
N ARG A 118 1.77 -6.77 2.84
CA ARG A 118 1.46 -8.15 3.26
C ARG A 118 0.04 -8.49 2.83
N GLY A 119 -0.20 -9.70 2.34
CA GLY A 119 -1.50 -10.12 1.81
C GLY A 119 -2.63 -9.94 2.81
N ALA A 120 -2.48 -10.50 4.00
CA ALA A 120 -3.52 -10.46 5.05
C ALA A 120 -3.76 -9.07 5.69
N VAL A 121 -3.23 -7.98 5.13
CA VAL A 121 -3.62 -6.61 5.51
C VAL A 121 -4.97 -6.25 4.89
N HIS A 122 -5.31 -6.76 3.71
CA HIS A 122 -6.68 -6.77 3.22
C HIS A 122 -7.35 -8.13 3.48
N ASP A 123 -8.65 -8.12 3.62
CA ASP A 123 -9.47 -9.33 3.53
C ASP A 123 -9.76 -9.61 2.06
N THR A 124 -9.35 -10.79 1.57
CA THR A 124 -9.48 -11.17 0.16
C THR A 124 -10.93 -11.16 -0.32
N GLN A 125 -11.87 -11.66 0.49
CA GLN A 125 -13.28 -11.73 0.11
C GLN A 125 -13.94 -10.35 0.11
N ALA A 126 -13.57 -9.50 1.07
CA ALA A 126 -14.03 -8.12 1.13
C ALA A 126 -13.55 -7.31 -0.10
N LEU A 127 -12.28 -7.48 -0.47
CA LEU A 127 -11.69 -6.81 -1.64
C LEU A 127 -12.35 -7.28 -2.95
N LEU A 128 -12.58 -8.58 -3.10
CA LEU A 128 -13.31 -9.15 -4.25
C LEU A 128 -14.73 -8.60 -4.35
N GLN A 129 -15.45 -8.56 -3.24
CA GLN A 129 -16.79 -7.99 -3.19
C GLN A 129 -16.77 -6.50 -3.57
N ALA A 130 -15.82 -5.73 -3.05
CA ALA A 130 -15.67 -4.31 -3.37
C ALA A 130 -15.37 -4.09 -4.87
N LYS A 131 -14.57 -4.95 -5.48
CA LYS A 131 -14.31 -4.92 -6.92
C LYS A 131 -15.57 -5.23 -7.73
N ARG A 132 -16.29 -6.30 -7.40
CA ARG A 132 -17.53 -6.72 -8.08
C ARG A 132 -18.66 -5.69 -7.98
N THR A 133 -18.78 -5.04 -6.84
CA THR A 133 -19.80 -4.01 -6.62
C THR A 133 -19.40 -2.62 -7.13
N GLY A 134 -18.19 -2.51 -7.71
CA GLY A 134 -17.67 -1.25 -8.27
C GLY A 134 -17.28 -0.22 -7.21
N LYS A 135 -17.09 -0.62 -5.95
CA LYS A 135 -16.54 0.21 -4.89
C LYS A 135 -15.04 0.47 -5.09
N VAL A 136 -14.31 -0.46 -5.74
CA VAL A 136 -12.91 -0.35 -6.13
C VAL A 136 -12.82 -0.46 -7.65
N SER A 137 -12.08 0.47 -8.29
CA SER A 137 -11.95 0.48 -9.75
C SER A 137 -10.78 -0.34 -10.27
N GLU A 138 -9.61 -0.27 -9.63
CA GLU A 138 -8.41 -0.99 -10.04
C GLU A 138 -7.76 -1.69 -8.85
N LEU A 139 -7.20 -2.88 -9.09
CA LEU A 139 -6.48 -3.66 -8.09
C LEU A 139 -5.04 -3.86 -8.53
N ILE A 140 -4.09 -3.46 -7.69
CA ILE A 140 -2.65 -3.64 -7.89
C ILE A 140 -2.15 -4.46 -6.70
N ILE A 141 -1.92 -5.74 -6.92
CA ILE A 141 -1.62 -6.71 -5.85
C ILE A 141 -0.27 -7.35 -6.11
N ASP A 142 0.65 -7.14 -5.17
CA ASP A 142 1.96 -7.81 -5.14
C ASP A 142 2.04 -8.85 -4.02
N CYS A 143 1.34 -8.59 -2.90
CA CYS A 143 1.31 -9.48 -1.74
C CYS A 143 -0.09 -10.07 -1.58
N TRP A 144 -0.16 -11.39 -1.47
CA TRP A 144 -1.39 -12.16 -1.48
C TRP A 144 -1.66 -12.82 -0.14
N GLU A 145 -2.91 -12.97 0.22
CA GLU A 145 -3.27 -13.81 1.36
C GLU A 145 -3.01 -15.28 1.03
N ASN A 146 -2.54 -16.04 2.03
CA ASN A 146 -2.25 -17.47 1.93
C ASN A 146 -1.18 -17.87 0.89
N GLU A 147 -0.22 -16.98 0.56
CA GLU A 147 0.91 -17.38 -0.28
C GLU A 147 1.56 -18.69 0.19
N PRO A 148 1.87 -19.64 -0.72
CA PRO A 148 1.76 -19.57 -2.18
C PRO A 148 0.38 -19.95 -2.75
N ASP A 149 -0.56 -20.42 -1.94
CA ASP A 149 -1.89 -20.88 -2.36
C ASP A 149 -2.88 -19.70 -2.43
N ILE A 150 -2.61 -18.79 -3.37
CA ILE A 150 -3.37 -17.55 -3.52
C ILE A 150 -4.77 -17.76 -4.09
N ASP A 151 -5.67 -16.83 -3.80
CA ASP A 151 -7.00 -16.82 -4.37
C ASP A 151 -6.95 -16.52 -5.87
N ARG A 152 -7.40 -17.47 -6.69
CA ARG A 152 -7.34 -17.39 -8.16
C ARG A 152 -8.33 -16.38 -8.73
N GLU A 153 -9.41 -16.12 -8.02
CA GLU A 153 -10.39 -15.14 -8.46
C GLU A 153 -9.83 -13.73 -8.25
N LEU A 154 -9.23 -13.44 -7.10
CA LEU A 154 -8.54 -12.17 -6.87
C LEU A 154 -7.41 -11.97 -7.90
N LEU A 155 -6.67 -13.03 -8.25
CA LEU A 155 -5.66 -12.97 -9.29
C LEU A 155 -6.25 -12.55 -10.64
N SER A 156 -7.43 -13.09 -11.02
CA SER A 156 -8.10 -12.76 -12.29
C SER A 156 -8.69 -11.35 -12.34
N GLU A 157 -9.08 -10.81 -11.20
CA GLU A 157 -9.64 -9.46 -11.06
C GLU A 157 -8.58 -8.37 -10.92
N ALA A 158 -7.32 -8.74 -10.64
CA ALA A 158 -6.25 -7.78 -10.46
C ALA A 158 -5.84 -7.13 -11.80
N THR A 159 -5.79 -5.79 -11.80
CA THR A 159 -5.30 -4.99 -12.94
C THR A 159 -3.80 -5.18 -13.15
N ILE A 160 -3.05 -5.26 -12.05
CA ILE A 160 -1.63 -5.64 -11.99
C ILE A 160 -1.50 -6.68 -10.89
N ALA A 161 -0.98 -7.86 -11.25
CA ALA A 161 -0.71 -8.96 -10.35
C ALA A 161 0.75 -9.34 -10.45
N THR A 162 1.47 -9.36 -9.33
CA THR A 162 2.89 -9.75 -9.27
C THR A 162 3.14 -10.71 -8.11
N PRO A 163 4.13 -11.61 -8.21
CA PRO A 163 4.35 -12.66 -7.22
C PRO A 163 5.29 -12.21 -6.09
N HIS A 164 4.87 -11.18 -5.33
CA HIS A 164 5.58 -10.64 -4.15
C HIS A 164 7.01 -10.20 -4.49
N ILE A 165 7.16 -9.37 -5.52
CA ILE A 165 8.46 -8.94 -6.05
C ILE A 165 8.78 -7.46 -5.82
N ALA A 166 7.82 -6.65 -5.34
CA ALA A 166 8.01 -5.19 -5.21
C ALA A 166 9.26 -4.80 -4.42
N GLY A 167 9.60 -5.57 -3.38
CA GLY A 167 10.81 -5.38 -2.58
C GLY A 167 12.03 -6.17 -3.04
N PHE A 168 11.93 -6.93 -4.13
CA PHE A 168 12.98 -7.82 -4.61
C PHE A 168 13.89 -7.12 -5.62
N SER A 169 15.02 -6.62 -5.17
CA SER A 169 16.01 -5.95 -6.02
C SER A 169 17.45 -6.36 -5.65
N ALA A 170 18.36 -6.27 -6.61
CA ALA A 170 19.79 -6.50 -6.39
C ALA A 170 20.35 -5.54 -5.34
N ASP A 171 20.02 -4.27 -5.45
CA ASP A 171 20.44 -3.23 -4.49
C ASP A 171 19.86 -3.46 -3.09
N GLY A 172 18.60 -3.90 -2.99
CA GLY A 172 17.96 -4.22 -1.71
C GLY A 172 18.65 -5.37 -0.99
N LYS A 173 19.07 -6.42 -1.72
CA LYS A 173 19.83 -7.55 -1.19
C LYS A 173 21.23 -7.12 -0.74
N ALA A 174 21.95 -6.39 -1.59
CA ALA A 174 23.29 -5.88 -1.29
C ALA A 174 23.26 -4.95 -0.06
N ASN A 175 22.31 -4.04 0.01
CA ASN A 175 22.13 -3.14 1.15
C ASN A 175 21.77 -3.89 2.44
N GLY A 176 20.91 -4.90 2.38
CA GLY A 176 20.58 -5.74 3.53
C GLY A 176 21.82 -6.43 4.10
N THR A 177 22.64 -7.05 3.25
CA THR A 177 23.90 -7.68 3.65
C THR A 177 24.88 -6.67 4.27
N ARG A 178 25.05 -5.50 3.63
CA ARG A 178 25.92 -4.44 4.15
C ARG A 178 25.47 -3.96 5.53
N MET A 179 24.20 -3.66 5.73
CA MET A 179 23.66 -3.21 7.01
C MET A 179 23.83 -4.26 8.12
N CYS A 180 23.68 -5.55 7.79
CA CYS A 180 23.96 -6.62 8.75
C CYS A 180 25.44 -6.63 9.16
N LEU A 181 26.36 -6.49 8.21
CA LEU A 181 27.80 -6.47 8.50
C LEU A 181 28.20 -5.23 9.30
N GLU A 182 27.65 -4.06 8.96
CA GLU A 182 27.88 -2.81 9.70
C GLU A 182 27.40 -2.93 11.16
N ASN A 183 26.17 -3.47 11.38
CA ASN A 183 25.64 -3.66 12.72
C ASN A 183 26.47 -4.68 13.55
N ILE A 184 26.95 -5.76 12.93
CA ILE A 184 27.84 -6.72 13.59
C ILE A 184 29.17 -6.04 13.94
N GLY A 185 29.76 -5.25 13.03
CA GLY A 185 30.99 -4.51 13.28
C GLY A 185 30.89 -3.43 14.35
N CYS A 186 29.68 -2.90 14.60
CA CYS A 186 29.43 -1.96 15.70
C CYS A 186 29.25 -2.67 17.06
N PHE A 187 28.98 -3.97 17.05
CA PHE A 187 28.76 -4.75 18.28
C PHE A 187 30.08 -5.32 18.83
N PHE A 188 31.07 -5.56 18.01
CA PHE A 188 32.43 -6.03 18.37
C PHE A 188 33.45 -4.94 18.19
#